data_5f720d0878c18a5c7f935a00edca9999
#
_entry.id   5f720d0878c18a5c7f935a00edca9999
#
_cell.length_a   1.000
_cell.length_b   1.000
_cell.length_c   1.000
_cell.angle_alpha   90.00
_cell.angle_beta   90.00
_cell.angle_gamma   90.00
#
_symmetry.space_group_name_H-M   'P 1'
#
loop_
_entity.id
_entity.type
_entity.pdbx_description
1 polymer ?
#
loop_
_entity_poly.entity_id
_entity_poly.type
_entity_poly.pdbx_seq_one_letter_code
_entity_poly.pdbx_strand_id
1 'polypeptide(L)'
;MSDFYSTIIFLSVFIMIIMDMLVSGNELMEHDKKQTVYTISVLVIACMVSEWFGVWMDGADPSLRTLHILVKTIELSTAPIITVLCSDLMTPLKHKKLIYTLIGVHAGLEVLSAFFGLSSRSTHKTFIITKRFTGSTC
;
A
#
# COMPACT_ATOMS: atom_id res chain seq x y z
N MET A 1 -19.56 -11.77 0.66
CA MET A 1 -18.33 -11.54 -0.13
C MET A 1 -17.09 -11.35 0.75
N SER A 2 -17.22 -10.82 1.96
CA SER A 2 -16.09 -10.63 2.91
C SER A 2 -15.38 -11.93 3.29
N ASP A 3 -16.11 -13.03 3.51
CA ASP A 3 -15.54 -14.29 4.03
C ASP A 3 -14.62 -14.98 3.01
N PHE A 4 -15.01 -14.97 1.74
CA PHE A 4 -14.20 -15.54 0.66
C PHE A 4 -12.88 -14.74 0.48
N TYR A 5 -12.97 -13.42 0.53
CA TYR A 5 -11.82 -12.54 0.42
C TYR A 5 -10.84 -12.72 1.59
N SER A 6 -11.37 -12.77 2.81
CA SER A 6 -10.57 -13.04 4.01
C SER A 6 -9.84 -14.39 3.92
N THR A 7 -10.52 -15.42 3.42
CA THR A 7 -9.91 -16.76 3.23
C THR A 7 -8.74 -16.72 2.26
N ILE A 8 -8.86 -15.97 1.15
CA ILE A 8 -7.76 -15.83 0.17
C ILE A 8 -6.55 -15.15 0.81
N ILE A 9 -6.76 -14.08 1.57
CA ILE A 9 -5.66 -13.36 2.24
C ILE A 9 -4.95 -14.27 3.24
N PHE A 10 -5.69 -14.97 4.11
CA PHE A 10 -5.10 -15.91 5.06
C PHE A 10 -4.30 -17.01 4.37
N LEU A 11 -4.82 -17.57 3.28
CA LEU A 11 -4.13 -18.59 2.50
C LEU A 11 -2.84 -18.02 1.88
N SER A 12 -2.88 -16.81 1.32
CA SER A 12 -1.72 -16.16 0.73
C SER A 12 -0.63 -15.87 1.77
N VAL A 13 -1.00 -15.36 2.94
CA VAL A 13 -0.06 -15.14 4.06
C VAL A 13 0.57 -16.46 4.49
N PHE A 14 -0.22 -17.53 4.60
CA PHE A 14 0.28 -18.85 4.96
C PHE A 14 1.28 -19.40 3.94
N ILE A 15 1.00 -19.23 2.64
CA ILE A 15 1.93 -19.61 1.56
C ILE A 15 3.24 -18.82 1.66
N MET A 16 3.18 -17.51 1.96
CA MET A 16 4.38 -16.69 2.13
C MET A 16 5.23 -17.16 3.31
N ILE A 17 4.61 -17.53 4.43
CA ILE A 17 5.32 -18.07 5.61
C ILE A 17 6.02 -19.40 5.25
N ILE A 18 5.35 -20.29 4.51
CA ILE A 18 5.97 -21.55 4.05
C ILE A 18 7.16 -21.26 3.14
N MET A 19 7.03 -20.30 2.22
CA MET A 19 8.13 -19.89 1.35
C MET A 19 9.33 -19.37 2.15
N ASP A 20 9.11 -18.55 3.18
CA ASP A 20 10.16 -18.05 4.05
C ASP A 20 10.85 -19.17 4.82
N MET A 21 10.10 -20.17 5.30
CA MET A 21 10.67 -21.36 5.94
C MET A 21 11.57 -22.16 4.98
N LEU A 22 11.15 -22.33 3.72
CA LEU A 22 11.95 -23.03 2.71
C LEU A 22 13.22 -22.26 2.37
N VAL A 23 13.15 -20.94 2.26
CA VAL A 23 14.32 -20.07 2.03
C VAL A 23 15.28 -20.11 3.23
N SER A 24 14.76 -20.15 4.46
CA SER A 24 15.56 -20.30 5.67
C SER A 24 16.39 -21.57 5.67
N GLY A 25 15.79 -22.69 5.30
CA GLY A 25 16.44 -24.01 5.26
C GLY A 25 17.40 -24.20 4.09
N ASN A 26 17.43 -23.31 3.12
CA ASN A 26 18.30 -23.44 1.96
C ASN A 26 19.71 -22.92 2.24
N GLU A 27 20.66 -23.81 2.51
CA GLU A 27 22.06 -23.46 2.80
C GLU A 27 22.84 -22.92 1.60
N LEU A 28 22.39 -23.17 0.38
CA LEU A 28 23.04 -22.74 -0.87
C LEU A 28 22.80 -21.27 -1.18
N MET A 29 21.86 -20.63 -0.53
CA MET A 29 21.49 -19.24 -0.80
C MET A 29 22.35 -18.29 0.04
N GLU A 30 22.96 -17.28 -0.61
CA GLU A 30 23.72 -16.23 0.06
C GLU A 30 22.87 -15.49 1.10
N HIS A 31 23.48 -15.13 2.22
CA HIS A 31 22.82 -14.45 3.33
C HIS A 31 22.09 -13.16 2.89
N ASP A 32 22.72 -12.36 2.04
CA ASP A 32 22.17 -11.10 1.54
C ASP A 32 20.90 -11.32 0.70
N LYS A 33 20.89 -12.39 -0.10
CA LYS A 33 19.71 -12.77 -0.89
C LYS A 33 18.56 -13.26 -0.01
N LYS A 34 18.86 -14.04 1.04
CA LYS A 34 17.85 -14.44 2.03
C LYS A 34 17.22 -13.23 2.69
N GLN A 35 18.03 -12.27 3.13
CA GLN A 35 17.53 -11.05 3.76
C GLN A 35 16.62 -10.25 2.81
N THR A 36 16.98 -10.18 1.52
CA THR A 36 16.14 -9.51 0.51
C THR A 36 14.79 -10.23 0.35
N VAL A 37 14.78 -11.57 0.29
CA VAL A 37 13.53 -12.35 0.20
C VAL A 37 12.65 -12.10 1.43
N TYR A 38 13.20 -12.15 2.64
CA TYR A 38 12.44 -11.84 3.86
C TYR A 38 11.86 -10.43 3.84
N THR A 39 12.63 -9.45 3.37
CA THR A 39 12.14 -8.08 3.26
C THR A 39 10.97 -7.99 2.28
N ILE A 40 11.06 -8.65 1.13
CA ILE A 40 9.95 -8.73 0.16
C ILE A 40 8.73 -9.39 0.79
N SER A 41 8.90 -10.53 1.46
CA SER A 41 7.80 -11.25 2.12
C SER A 41 7.09 -10.39 3.16
N VAL A 42 7.84 -9.72 4.03
CA VAL A 42 7.28 -8.82 5.04
C VAL A 42 6.50 -7.67 4.40
N LEU A 43 7.02 -7.06 3.33
CA LEU A 43 6.32 -5.99 2.62
C LEU A 43 5.03 -6.49 1.95
N VAL A 44 5.06 -7.66 1.31
CA VAL A 44 3.88 -8.27 0.68
C VAL A 44 2.82 -8.60 1.73
N ILE A 45 3.20 -9.21 2.86
CA ILE A 45 2.28 -9.51 3.96
C ILE A 45 1.68 -8.21 4.52
N ALA A 46 2.49 -7.17 4.70
CA ALA A 46 2.00 -5.87 5.16
C ALA A 46 0.98 -5.26 4.19
N CYS A 47 1.21 -5.34 2.87
CA CYS A 47 0.25 -4.91 1.86
C CYS A 47 -1.05 -5.71 1.91
N MET A 48 -0.97 -7.04 2.02
CA MET A 48 -2.17 -7.89 2.12
C MET A 48 -3.00 -7.58 3.37
N VAL A 49 -2.35 -7.37 4.51
CA VAL A 49 -3.02 -7.00 5.77
C VAL A 49 -3.64 -5.60 5.65
N SER A 50 -2.94 -4.64 5.04
CA SER A 50 -3.45 -3.28 4.78
C SER A 50 -4.68 -3.30 3.88
N GLU A 51 -4.66 -4.13 2.83
CA GLU A 51 -5.80 -4.29 1.92
C GLU A 51 -7.00 -4.92 2.63
N TRP A 52 -6.78 -5.92 3.48
CA TRP A 52 -7.83 -6.52 4.31
C TRP A 52 -8.48 -5.48 5.23
N PHE A 53 -7.68 -4.65 5.91
CA PHE A 53 -8.18 -3.53 6.70
C PHE A 53 -8.94 -2.52 5.84
N GLY A 54 -8.47 -2.24 4.62
CA GLY A 54 -9.14 -1.35 3.67
C GLY A 54 -10.55 -1.84 3.34
N VAL A 55 -10.70 -3.12 3.03
CA VAL A 55 -12.02 -3.73 2.76
C VAL A 55 -12.93 -3.72 3.97
N TRP A 56 -12.37 -3.92 5.17
CA TRP A 56 -13.15 -3.87 6.41
C TRP A 56 -13.63 -2.45 6.73
N MET A 57 -12.84 -1.43 6.37
CA MET A 57 -13.21 -0.02 6.53
C MET A 57 -14.15 0.49 5.42
N ASP A 58 -14.29 -0.22 4.31
CA ASP A 58 -15.25 0.10 3.25
C ASP A 58 -16.69 -0.12 3.76
N GLY A 59 -17.36 0.96 4.09
CA GLY A 59 -18.69 0.94 4.70
C GLY A 59 -18.74 1.39 6.16
N ALA A 60 -17.59 1.67 6.77
CA ALA A 60 -17.49 2.28 8.09
C ALA A 60 -17.75 3.81 8.03
N ASP A 61 -17.80 4.42 9.23
CA ASP A 61 -18.09 5.84 9.42
C ASP A 61 -17.21 6.78 8.54
N PRO A 62 -17.76 7.91 8.10
CA PRO A 62 -17.02 8.93 7.32
C PRO A 62 -15.77 9.44 8.00
N SER A 63 -15.64 9.31 9.33
CA SER A 63 -14.46 9.68 10.11
C SER A 63 -13.23 8.82 9.77
N LEU A 64 -13.43 7.56 9.37
CA LEU A 64 -12.35 6.62 9.02
C LEU A 64 -11.87 6.78 7.58
N ARG A 65 -12.54 7.60 6.78
CA ARG A 65 -12.20 7.81 5.37
C ARG A 65 -10.78 8.34 5.16
N THR A 66 -10.33 9.24 6.02
CA THR A 66 -8.96 9.77 5.95
C THR A 66 -7.94 8.67 6.19
N LEU A 67 -8.19 7.80 7.17
CA LEU A 67 -7.33 6.65 7.47
C LEU A 67 -7.30 5.67 6.29
N HIS A 68 -8.45 5.38 5.67
CA HIS A 68 -8.54 4.54 4.48
C HIS A 68 -7.70 5.09 3.32
N ILE A 69 -7.75 6.40 3.06
CA ILE A 69 -6.93 7.04 2.01
C ILE A 69 -5.44 6.92 2.33
N LEU A 70 -5.03 7.13 3.60
CA LEU A 70 -3.64 6.98 4.02
C LEU A 70 -3.14 5.54 3.82
N VAL A 71 -3.92 4.55 4.24
CA VAL A 71 -3.58 3.12 4.07
C VAL A 71 -3.41 2.79 2.59
N LYS A 72 -4.34 3.21 1.73
CA LYS A 72 -4.26 3.00 0.28
C LYS A 72 -3.06 3.72 -0.37
N THR A 73 -2.71 4.90 0.10
CA THR A 73 -1.52 5.63 -0.40
C THR A 73 -0.23 4.88 -0.04
N ILE A 74 -0.12 4.37 1.20
CA ILE A 74 1.04 3.59 1.65
C ILE A 74 1.15 2.29 0.82
N GLU A 75 0.04 1.59 0.62
CA GLU A 75 -0.01 0.37 -0.18
C GLU A 75 0.47 0.61 -1.61
N LEU A 76 -0.03 1.65 -2.26
CA LEU A 76 0.33 2.02 -3.63
C LEU A 76 1.81 2.42 -3.75
N SER A 77 2.35 3.13 -2.75
CA SER A 77 3.77 3.51 -2.69
C SER A 77 4.69 2.31 -2.43
N THR A 78 4.20 1.24 -1.81
CA THR A 78 4.99 0.05 -1.49
C THR A 78 5.16 -0.87 -2.71
N ALA A 79 4.20 -0.92 -3.63
CA ALA A 79 4.24 -1.79 -4.80
C ALA A 79 5.50 -1.60 -5.69
N PRO A 80 5.93 -0.38 -6.06
CA PRO A 80 7.16 -0.19 -6.82
C PRO A 80 8.42 -0.59 -6.04
N ILE A 81 8.43 -0.48 -4.71
CA ILE A 81 9.55 -0.91 -3.86
C ILE A 81 9.71 -2.44 -3.96
N ILE A 82 8.61 -3.18 -3.82
CA ILE A 82 8.60 -4.65 -3.96
C ILE A 82 9.12 -5.05 -5.35
N THR A 83 8.65 -4.39 -6.40
CA THR A 83 9.06 -4.68 -7.78
C THR A 83 10.56 -4.51 -7.98
N VAL A 84 11.16 -3.45 -7.41
CA VAL A 84 12.60 -3.20 -7.51
C VAL A 84 13.40 -4.21 -6.69
N LEU A 85 12.95 -4.56 -5.49
CA LEU A 85 13.59 -5.60 -4.68
C LEU A 85 13.58 -6.96 -5.39
N CYS A 86 12.47 -7.34 -6.01
CA CYS A 86 12.37 -8.55 -6.83
C CYS A 86 13.32 -8.50 -8.04
N SER A 87 13.43 -7.35 -8.68
CA SER A 87 14.34 -7.15 -9.80
C SER A 87 15.82 -7.24 -9.38
N ASP A 88 16.19 -6.65 -8.23
CA ASP A 88 17.55 -6.72 -7.69
C ASP A 88 17.94 -8.14 -7.24
N LEU A 89 16.96 -8.94 -6.82
CA LEU A 89 17.15 -10.35 -6.48
C LEU A 89 17.49 -11.19 -7.72
N MET A 90 16.87 -10.90 -8.87
CA MET A 90 17.10 -11.64 -10.13
C MET A 90 18.37 -11.20 -10.84
N THR A 91 18.60 -9.89 -10.91
CA THR A 91 19.76 -9.29 -11.59
C THR A 91 20.26 -8.08 -10.81
N PRO A 92 21.56 -8.07 -10.42
CA PRO A 92 22.09 -6.95 -9.66
C PRO A 92 22.01 -5.66 -10.47
N LEU A 93 21.25 -4.70 -9.96
CA LEU A 93 20.97 -3.43 -10.63
C LEU A 93 22.22 -2.54 -10.67
N LYS A 94 22.68 -2.16 -11.87
CA LYS A 94 23.86 -1.29 -12.06
C LYS A 94 23.65 0.14 -11.55
N HIS A 95 22.41 0.65 -11.57
CA HIS A 95 22.08 2.05 -11.25
C HIS A 95 21.10 2.15 -10.06
N LYS A 96 21.40 1.45 -8.95
CA LYS A 96 20.53 1.40 -7.75
C LYS A 96 20.10 2.80 -7.29
N LYS A 97 21.03 3.76 -7.21
CA LYS A 97 20.73 5.13 -6.74
C LYS A 97 19.66 5.83 -7.58
N LEU A 98 19.73 5.72 -8.90
CA LEU A 98 18.78 6.35 -9.82
C LEU A 98 17.38 5.74 -9.66
N ILE A 99 17.31 4.41 -9.53
CA ILE A 99 16.04 3.69 -9.36
C ILE A 99 15.39 4.03 -8.03
N TYR A 100 16.15 4.05 -6.92
CA TYR A 100 15.62 4.45 -5.61
C TYR A 100 15.19 5.92 -5.60
N THR A 101 15.89 6.82 -6.31
CA THR A 101 15.46 8.22 -6.46
C THR A 101 14.13 8.30 -7.21
N LEU A 102 13.97 7.54 -8.29
CA LEU A 102 12.74 7.51 -9.07
C LEU A 102 11.54 7.00 -8.25
N ILE A 103 11.75 5.95 -7.44
CA ILE A 103 10.74 5.44 -6.50
C ILE A 103 10.39 6.49 -5.46
N GLY A 104 11.39 7.17 -4.90
CA GLY A 104 11.17 8.25 -3.93
C GLY A 104 10.35 9.40 -4.51
N VAL A 105 10.62 9.80 -5.75
CA VAL A 105 9.83 10.82 -6.46
C VAL A 105 8.39 10.33 -6.68
N HIS A 106 8.21 9.08 -7.12
CA HIS A 106 6.89 8.50 -7.32
C HIS A 106 6.07 8.47 -6.03
N ALA A 107 6.64 7.95 -4.94
CA ALA A 107 6.00 7.92 -3.62
C ALA A 107 5.68 9.34 -3.11
N GLY A 108 6.57 10.31 -3.33
CA GLY A 108 6.34 11.71 -2.99
C GLY A 108 5.16 12.32 -3.76
N LEU A 109 5.06 12.04 -5.06
CA LEU A 109 3.93 12.49 -5.88
C LEU A 109 2.60 11.87 -5.45
N GLU A 110 2.59 10.60 -5.05
CA GLU A 110 1.39 9.93 -4.54
C GLU A 110 0.91 10.54 -3.22
N VAL A 111 1.84 10.77 -2.28
CA VAL A 111 1.52 11.43 -1.01
C VAL A 111 0.96 12.84 -1.26
N LEU A 112 1.60 13.63 -2.12
CA LEU A 112 1.10 14.95 -2.53
C LEU A 112 -0.31 14.86 -3.15
N SER A 113 -0.54 13.93 -4.06
CA SER A 113 -1.84 13.70 -4.70
C SER A 113 -2.93 13.37 -3.68
N ALA A 114 -2.60 12.54 -2.67
CA ALA A 114 -3.53 12.22 -1.59
C ALA A 114 -3.89 13.46 -0.77
N PHE A 115 -2.92 14.32 -0.44
CA PHE A 115 -3.17 15.58 0.27
C PHE A 115 -4.04 16.56 -0.55
N PHE A 116 -3.74 16.74 -1.84
CA PHE A 116 -4.53 17.60 -2.72
C PHE A 116 -5.94 17.05 -2.93
N GLY A 117 -6.10 15.74 -3.07
CA GLY A 117 -7.40 15.09 -3.18
C GLY A 117 -8.28 15.25 -1.93
N LEU A 118 -7.68 15.25 -0.74
CA LEU A 118 -8.35 15.53 0.53
C LEU A 118 -8.76 17.00 0.64
N SER A 119 -7.88 17.94 0.26
CA SER A 119 -8.12 19.39 0.31
C SER A 119 -9.24 19.82 -0.64
N SER A 120 -9.22 19.36 -1.89
CA SER A 120 -10.23 19.69 -2.90
C SER A 120 -11.65 19.26 -2.51
N ARG A 121 -11.79 18.11 -1.85
CA ARG A 121 -13.10 17.61 -1.39
C ARG A 121 -13.67 18.37 -0.19
N SER A 122 -12.81 18.90 0.68
CA SER A 122 -13.23 19.74 1.80
C SER A 122 -13.88 21.03 1.29
N THR A 123 -13.29 21.66 0.29
CA THR A 123 -13.79 22.92 -0.32
C THR A 123 -15.15 22.74 -0.99
N HIS A 124 -15.36 21.60 -1.67
CA HIS A 124 -16.63 21.32 -2.37
C HIS A 124 -17.82 21.12 -1.41
N LYS A 125 -17.60 20.49 -0.25
CA LYS A 125 -18.64 20.33 0.78
C LYS A 125 -19.05 21.67 1.38
N THR A 126 -18.10 22.54 1.66
CA THR A 126 -18.39 23.88 2.22
C THR A 126 -19.20 24.72 1.23
N PHE A 127 -18.88 24.63 -0.07
CA PHE A 127 -19.63 25.35 -1.11
C PHE A 127 -21.09 24.91 -1.25
N ILE A 128 -21.37 23.61 -1.14
CA ILE A 128 -22.75 23.09 -1.22
C ILE A 128 -23.57 23.49 0.00
N ILE A 129 -22.98 23.50 1.20
CA ILE A 129 -23.67 23.90 2.44
C ILE A 129 -24.02 25.39 2.37
N THR A 130 -23.10 26.25 1.94
CA THR A 130 -23.34 27.70 1.82
C THR A 130 -24.44 28.00 0.82
N LYS A 131 -24.49 27.29 -0.33
CA LYS A 131 -25.53 27.47 -1.35
C LYS A 131 -26.94 27.04 -0.89
N ARG A 132 -27.02 26.08 0.05
CA ARG A 132 -28.30 25.63 0.63
C ARG A 132 -28.84 26.60 1.69
N PHE A 133 -27.98 27.35 2.36
CA PHE A 133 -28.39 28.34 3.35
C PHE A 133 -28.83 29.67 2.71
N THR A 134 -28.25 30.08 1.58
CA THR A 134 -28.60 31.31 0.87
C THR A 134 -29.83 31.18 -0.07
N GLY A 135 -30.28 29.96 -0.34
CA GLY A 135 -31.46 29.69 -1.20
C GLY A 135 -32.79 29.57 -0.49
N SER A 136 -32.87 29.78 0.83
CA SER A 136 -34.09 29.61 1.64
C SER A 136 -34.69 30.92 2.17
N THR A 137 -34.38 32.03 1.52
CA THR A 137 -35.05 33.33 1.81
C THR A 137 -35.65 33.88 0.52
N CYS A 138 -36.85 33.39 0.16
CA CYS A 138 -37.90 34.02 -0.61
C CYS A 138 -39.24 33.42 -0.21
#